data_0b9d9e4e462ccf3ccf701e57c04fada8
#
_entry.id   0b9d9e4e462ccf3ccf701e57c04fada8
#
_cell.length_a   1.000
_cell.length_b   1.000
_cell.length_c   1.000
_cell.angle_alpha   90.00
_cell.angle_beta   90.00
_cell.angle_gamma   90.00
#
_symmetry.space_group_name_H-M   'P 1'
#
loop_
_entity.id
_entity.type
_entity.pdbx_description
1 polymer ?
#
loop_
_entity_poly.entity_id
_entity_poly.type
_entity_poly.pdbx_seq_one_letter_code
_entity_poly.pdbx_strand_id
1 'polypeptide(L)'
;MHRGGFIRIFLIIASISLLLDWYVFNGLQTFVKDWKSIRLRRIVLWGYLLISVGVTVLFVAGVSSLSTAKGMTPYHEWMLSLLITLFITKIIFSLVLLIGDIGRLFYGAGNYAVNRNKRKPNEPFFPARRKFISEVAILVAAVPFTGFLYGMFKGKYDYKLHKHTLYFEDLPDAFDGFTITQISDIHSGSFDNRDAVQRGIDLAKAQKSDLFVFTGDLVNNAAWEIEPYMDMFSQLKAPYGQFSILGNHDYGDYIHWDSDAEKKANLEKLKEHHRTLGYRLLLDENVVIEKGGQKMSLIGVQNWGRGFVQKGDLDKAMKGVDKDAFKILLSHDPTHWEEKVRYYPEKIHLTLSGHTHGAQFGVETAGLRWSPVKYVYLDWAGWMEQYGRQLYVNRGFGFLAFSGRLGIWPEITVLTLKKSKV
;
A
#
# COMPACT_ATOMS: atom_id res chain seq x y z
N MET A 1 -11.28 10.45 -5.66
CA MET A 1 -10.85 11.85 -5.32
C MET A 1 -10.62 12.63 -6.60
N HIS A 2 -11.20 13.84 -6.75
CA HIS A 2 -10.92 14.66 -7.94
C HIS A 2 -9.42 15.01 -7.99
N ARG A 3 -8.80 14.94 -9.18
CA ARG A 3 -7.38 15.25 -9.46
C ARG A 3 -6.89 16.54 -8.80
N GLY A 4 -7.74 17.60 -8.77
CA GLY A 4 -7.43 18.86 -8.10
C GLY A 4 -7.30 18.78 -6.57
N GLY A 5 -7.98 17.84 -5.91
CA GLY A 5 -7.85 17.61 -4.47
C GLY A 5 -6.51 16.99 -4.10
N PHE A 6 -6.06 16.01 -4.89
CA PHE A 6 -4.77 15.34 -4.72
C PHE A 6 -3.60 16.34 -4.83
N ILE A 7 -3.58 17.14 -5.89
CA ILE A 7 -2.54 18.17 -6.10
C ILE A 7 -2.50 19.18 -4.95
N ARG A 8 -3.67 19.65 -4.47
CA ARG A 8 -3.74 20.60 -3.34
C ARG A 8 -3.14 20.03 -2.06
N ILE A 9 -3.41 18.76 -1.72
CA ILE A 9 -2.86 18.11 -0.53
C ILE A 9 -1.32 18.09 -0.61
N PHE A 10 -0.75 17.71 -1.75
CA PHE A 10 0.70 17.67 -1.90
C PHE A 10 1.37 19.04 -1.91
N LEU A 11 0.72 20.07 -2.43
CA LEU A 11 1.22 21.45 -2.31
C LEU A 11 1.19 21.93 -0.85
N ILE A 12 0.18 21.56 -0.09
CA ILE A 12 0.13 21.85 1.36
C ILE A 12 1.27 21.12 2.08
N ILE A 13 1.49 19.83 1.80
CA ILE A 13 2.60 19.05 2.38
C ILE A 13 3.95 19.70 2.03
N ALA A 14 4.14 20.11 0.77
CA ALA A 14 5.36 20.78 0.35
C ALA A 14 5.57 22.12 1.10
N SER A 15 4.52 22.92 1.27
CA SER A 15 4.58 24.18 2.00
C SER A 15 4.91 23.98 3.49
N ILE A 16 4.25 23.03 4.15
CA ILE A 16 4.55 22.69 5.54
C ILE A 16 5.97 22.12 5.66
N SER A 17 6.42 21.32 4.70
CA SER A 17 7.78 20.79 4.67
C SER A 17 8.83 21.89 4.67
N LEU A 18 8.63 22.96 3.88
CA LEU A 18 9.52 24.14 3.87
C LEU A 18 9.50 24.91 5.20
N LEU A 19 8.33 25.03 5.85
CA LEU A 19 8.23 25.65 7.17
C LEU A 19 9.00 24.85 8.24
N LEU A 20 8.93 23.53 8.19
CA LEU A 20 9.69 22.65 9.09
C LEU A 20 11.20 22.77 8.88
N ASP A 21 11.65 23.10 7.66
CA ASP A 21 13.08 23.25 7.37
C ASP A 21 13.78 24.26 8.27
N TRP A 22 13.14 25.37 8.58
CA TRP A 22 13.69 26.36 9.50
C TRP A 22 13.93 25.76 10.90
N TYR A 23 12.98 24.99 11.43
CA TYR A 23 13.10 24.42 12.76
C TYR A 23 14.13 23.29 12.84
N VAL A 24 14.14 22.41 11.82
CA VAL A 24 15.14 21.34 11.67
C VAL A 24 16.54 21.95 11.49
N PHE A 25 16.68 22.98 10.66
CA PHE A 25 17.95 23.66 10.44
C PHE A 25 18.53 24.22 11.73
N ASN A 26 17.73 24.85 12.59
CA ASN A 26 18.15 25.35 13.91
C ASN A 26 18.60 24.19 14.83
N GLY A 27 17.94 23.04 14.77
CA GLY A 27 18.38 21.84 15.50
C GLY A 27 19.72 21.32 15.02
N LEU A 28 19.89 21.20 13.69
CA LEU A 28 21.16 20.79 13.06
C LEU A 28 22.29 21.79 13.34
N GLN A 29 22.01 23.09 13.27
CA GLN A 29 22.98 24.13 13.62
C GLN A 29 23.45 23.99 15.07
N THR A 30 22.56 23.69 16.01
CA THR A 30 22.88 23.44 17.41
C THR A 30 23.74 22.18 17.56
N PHE A 31 23.47 21.12 16.79
CA PHE A 31 24.24 19.87 16.78
C PHE A 31 25.69 20.09 16.33
N VAL A 32 25.89 20.81 15.20
CA VAL A 32 27.20 20.96 14.58
C VAL A 32 28.03 22.13 15.18
N LYS A 33 27.46 22.96 16.07
CA LYS A 33 28.08 24.24 16.56
C LYS A 33 29.49 24.09 17.11
N ASP A 34 29.77 22.96 17.80
CA ASP A 34 31.04 22.70 18.48
C ASP A 34 32.04 21.92 17.63
N TRP A 35 31.69 21.59 16.37
CA TRP A 35 32.60 20.89 15.48
C TRP A 35 33.80 21.78 15.13
N LYS A 36 35.02 21.24 15.19
CA LYS A 36 36.24 21.98 14.87
C LYS A 36 36.30 22.47 13.42
N SER A 37 35.79 21.67 12.49
CA SER A 37 35.80 21.95 11.04
C SER A 37 34.63 22.83 10.63
N ILE A 38 34.88 24.09 10.29
CA ILE A 38 33.88 24.99 9.69
C ILE A 38 33.39 24.46 8.36
N ARG A 39 34.27 23.78 7.57
CA ARG A 39 33.92 23.17 6.29
C ARG A 39 32.86 22.09 6.46
N LEU A 40 33.05 21.17 7.41
CA LEU A 40 32.06 20.11 7.70
C LEU A 40 30.72 20.67 8.20
N ARG A 41 30.76 21.71 9.06
CA ARG A 41 29.52 22.40 9.49
C ARG A 41 28.72 22.91 8.30
N ARG A 42 29.40 23.61 7.35
CA ARG A 42 28.75 24.14 6.15
C ARG A 42 28.23 23.03 5.24
N ILE A 43 28.98 21.96 5.05
CA ILE A 43 28.55 20.81 4.22
C ILE A 43 27.27 20.21 4.79
N VAL A 44 27.17 19.97 6.10
CA VAL A 44 25.97 19.40 6.73
C VAL A 44 24.78 20.34 6.60
N LEU A 45 24.94 21.62 6.92
CA LEU A 45 23.82 22.57 6.92
C LEU A 45 23.32 22.89 5.51
N TRP A 46 24.23 23.22 4.59
CA TRP A 46 23.86 23.55 3.22
C TRP A 46 23.46 22.30 2.42
N GLY A 47 24.11 21.16 2.71
CA GLY A 47 23.72 19.85 2.12
C GLY A 47 22.30 19.48 2.49
N TYR A 48 21.92 19.65 3.78
CA TYR A 48 20.55 19.45 4.23
C TYR A 48 19.57 20.34 3.47
N LEU A 49 19.81 21.65 3.42
CA LEU A 49 18.92 22.59 2.73
C LEU A 49 18.84 22.30 1.22
N LEU A 50 19.98 22.02 0.58
CA LEU A 50 20.02 21.70 -0.85
C LEU A 50 19.16 20.48 -1.17
N ILE A 51 19.29 19.40 -0.38
CA ILE A 51 18.51 18.18 -0.58
C ILE A 51 17.03 18.45 -0.30
N SER A 52 16.71 19.06 0.84
CA SER A 52 15.33 19.26 1.26
C SER A 52 14.55 20.20 0.36
N VAL A 53 15.10 21.37 0.11
CA VAL A 53 14.48 22.37 -0.78
C VAL A 53 14.50 21.87 -2.23
N GLY A 54 15.61 21.24 -2.66
CA GLY A 54 15.74 20.66 -3.99
C GLY A 54 14.65 19.62 -4.30
N VAL A 55 14.43 18.66 -3.39
CA VAL A 55 13.36 17.65 -3.55
C VAL A 55 11.98 18.34 -3.60
N THR A 56 11.74 19.32 -2.74
CA THR A 56 10.46 20.04 -2.73
C THR A 56 10.23 20.81 -4.03
N VAL A 57 11.25 21.49 -4.56
CA VAL A 57 11.18 22.23 -5.83
C VAL A 57 10.99 21.28 -7.01
N LEU A 58 11.74 20.19 -7.07
CA LEU A 58 11.59 19.17 -8.11
C LEU A 58 10.20 18.53 -8.10
N PHE A 59 9.66 18.27 -6.91
CA PHE A 59 8.30 17.75 -6.78
C PHE A 59 7.26 18.76 -7.30
N VAL A 60 7.35 20.04 -6.88
CA VAL A 60 6.42 21.10 -7.33
C VAL A 60 6.53 21.31 -8.85
N ALA A 61 7.75 21.30 -9.40
CA ALA A 61 7.96 21.35 -10.84
C ALA A 61 7.34 20.12 -11.55
N GLY A 62 7.47 18.93 -10.99
CA GLY A 62 6.85 17.71 -11.50
C GLY A 62 5.32 17.78 -11.49
N VAL A 63 4.71 18.36 -10.46
CA VAL A 63 3.25 18.51 -10.37
C VAL A 63 2.68 19.28 -11.58
N SER A 64 3.41 20.24 -12.11
CA SER A 64 2.98 20.98 -13.31
C SER A 64 2.91 20.08 -14.55
N SER A 65 3.79 19.10 -14.67
CA SER A 65 3.79 18.13 -15.78
C SER A 65 2.72 17.04 -15.66
N LEU A 66 2.19 16.79 -14.46
CA LEU A 66 1.05 15.87 -14.26
C LEU A 66 -0.22 16.33 -14.99
N SER A 67 -0.35 17.62 -15.30
CA SER A 67 -1.50 18.15 -16.04
C SER A 67 -1.54 17.66 -17.49
N THR A 68 -0.39 17.37 -18.08
CA THR A 68 -0.21 16.91 -19.47
C THR A 68 0.15 15.43 -19.56
N ALA A 69 0.64 14.82 -18.49
CA ALA A 69 1.01 13.41 -18.48
C ALA A 69 -0.23 12.48 -18.39
N LYS A 70 -0.18 11.37 -19.10
CA LYS A 70 -1.17 10.27 -18.96
C LYS A 70 -0.85 9.43 -17.71
N GLY A 71 -0.89 10.05 -16.52
CA GLY A 71 -0.65 9.41 -15.23
C GLY A 71 0.67 9.77 -14.54
N MET A 72 0.90 9.19 -13.38
CA MET A 72 2.17 9.33 -12.65
C MET A 72 3.25 8.51 -13.37
N THR A 73 4.34 9.17 -13.68
CA THR A 73 5.54 8.49 -14.21
C THR A 73 6.44 8.05 -13.04
N PRO A 74 7.43 7.15 -13.27
CA PRO A 74 8.41 6.79 -12.24
C PRO A 74 9.10 8.02 -11.60
N TYR A 75 9.34 9.07 -12.38
CA TYR A 75 9.87 10.34 -11.85
C TYR A 75 8.95 10.95 -10.76
N HIS A 76 7.65 11.03 -11.04
CA HIS A 76 6.67 11.58 -10.09
C HIS A 76 6.58 10.73 -8.82
N GLU A 77 6.57 9.41 -8.96
CA GLU A 77 6.53 8.48 -7.82
C GLU A 77 7.79 8.61 -6.95
N TRP A 78 8.97 8.69 -7.56
CA TRP A 78 10.22 8.88 -6.83
C TRP A 78 10.28 10.23 -6.12
N MET A 79 9.90 11.33 -6.78
CA MET A 79 9.88 12.66 -6.15
C MET A 79 8.87 12.74 -5.01
N LEU A 80 7.69 12.17 -5.19
CA LEU A 80 6.69 12.06 -4.14
C LEU A 80 7.20 11.25 -2.95
N SER A 81 7.84 10.11 -3.23
CA SER A 81 8.37 9.23 -2.19
C SER A 81 9.48 9.89 -1.38
N LEU A 82 10.38 10.62 -2.03
CA LEU A 82 11.42 11.39 -1.35
C LEU A 82 10.82 12.54 -0.53
N LEU A 83 9.82 13.24 -1.07
CA LEU A 83 9.11 14.30 -0.34
C LEU A 83 8.45 13.75 0.94
N ILE A 84 7.72 12.63 0.84
CA ILE A 84 7.07 11.98 1.99
C ILE A 84 8.12 11.53 3.01
N THR A 85 9.20 10.90 2.56
CA THR A 85 10.30 10.45 3.41
C THR A 85 10.90 11.61 4.22
N LEU A 86 11.25 12.69 3.54
CA LEU A 86 11.79 13.89 4.18
C LEU A 86 10.77 14.55 5.10
N PHE A 87 9.51 14.65 4.67
CA PHE A 87 8.44 15.27 5.43
C PHE A 87 8.19 14.57 6.77
N ILE A 88 8.03 13.24 6.75
CA ILE A 88 7.84 12.44 7.97
C ILE A 88 9.07 12.53 8.88
N THR A 89 10.27 12.45 8.31
CA THR A 89 11.52 12.59 9.06
C THR A 89 11.61 13.93 9.75
N LYS A 90 11.27 15.03 9.06
CA LYS A 90 11.25 16.39 9.62
C LYS A 90 10.24 16.54 10.75
N ILE A 91 9.03 15.96 10.58
CA ILE A 91 8.01 15.98 11.64
C ILE A 91 8.55 15.30 12.89
N ILE A 92 9.10 14.09 12.78
CA ILE A 92 9.61 13.34 13.92
C ILE A 92 10.77 14.07 14.57
N PHE A 93 11.72 14.59 13.80
CA PHE A 93 12.82 15.41 14.29
C PHE A 93 12.29 16.64 15.05
N SER A 94 11.34 17.36 14.45
CA SER A 94 10.76 18.58 15.04
C SER A 94 9.98 18.30 16.31
N LEU A 95 9.23 17.18 16.37
CA LEU A 95 8.51 16.78 17.58
C LEU A 95 9.45 16.51 18.76
N VAL A 96 10.57 15.82 18.53
CA VAL A 96 11.57 15.57 19.58
C VAL A 96 12.18 16.89 20.07
N LEU A 97 12.52 17.81 19.16
CA LEU A 97 13.01 19.14 19.53
C LEU A 97 11.97 19.93 20.31
N LEU A 98 10.70 19.91 19.86
CA LEU A 98 9.62 20.65 20.49
C LEU A 98 9.34 20.16 21.91
N ILE A 99 9.28 18.85 22.13
CA ILE A 99 9.14 18.24 23.45
C ILE A 99 10.30 18.70 24.36
N GLY A 100 11.52 18.70 23.84
CA GLY A 100 12.68 19.18 24.56
C GLY A 100 12.64 20.70 24.87
N ASP A 101 12.20 21.51 23.91
CA ASP A 101 12.10 22.96 24.10
C ASP A 101 10.96 23.32 25.07
N ILE A 102 9.83 22.60 25.05
CA ILE A 102 8.75 22.73 26.04
C ILE A 102 9.24 22.35 27.44
N GLY A 103 9.93 21.22 27.60
CA GLY A 103 10.50 20.79 28.88
C GLY A 103 11.48 21.82 29.44
N ARG A 104 12.33 22.41 28.58
CA ARG A 104 13.27 23.50 28.96
C ARG A 104 12.53 24.76 29.38
N LEU A 105 11.42 25.11 28.72
CA LEU A 105 10.61 26.27 29.09
C LEU A 105 10.02 26.09 30.50
N PHE A 106 9.40 24.94 30.77
CA PHE A 106 8.83 24.66 32.11
C PHE A 106 9.91 24.63 33.20
N TYR A 107 11.04 23.98 32.94
CA TYR A 107 12.14 23.96 33.87
C TYR A 107 12.70 25.37 34.14
N GLY A 108 12.90 26.17 33.08
CA GLY A 108 13.38 27.56 33.20
C GLY A 108 12.38 28.43 33.95
N ALA A 109 11.08 28.30 33.68
CA ALA A 109 10.03 29.05 34.39
C ALA A 109 9.96 28.67 35.89
N GLY A 110 9.98 27.35 36.19
CA GLY A 110 10.01 26.86 37.57
C GLY A 110 11.27 27.34 38.35
N ASN A 111 12.44 27.21 37.73
CA ASN A 111 13.69 27.69 38.32
C ASN A 111 13.69 29.22 38.53
N TYR A 112 13.11 29.96 37.58
CA TYR A 112 12.93 31.40 37.72
C TYR A 112 12.01 31.74 38.90
N ALA A 113 10.85 31.07 39.03
CA ALA A 113 9.91 31.33 40.11
C ALA A 113 10.49 31.04 41.51
N VAL A 114 11.23 29.89 41.64
CA VAL A 114 11.81 29.45 42.93
C VAL A 114 13.05 30.26 43.31
N ASN A 115 13.92 30.59 42.34
CA ASN A 115 15.22 31.18 42.59
C ASN A 115 15.34 32.67 42.21
N ARG A 116 14.21 33.37 42.01
CA ARG A 116 14.16 34.76 41.54
C ARG A 116 15.11 35.70 42.29
N ASN A 117 15.18 35.57 43.62
CA ASN A 117 16.00 36.41 44.49
C ASN A 117 17.46 35.96 44.60
N LYS A 118 17.82 34.78 44.07
CA LYS A 118 19.18 34.20 44.14
C LYS A 118 19.91 34.16 42.81
N ARG A 119 19.24 34.59 41.73
CA ARG A 119 19.76 34.50 40.38
C ARG A 119 20.87 35.50 40.10
N LYS A 120 21.95 35.05 39.45
CA LYS A 120 23.01 35.92 38.98
C LYS A 120 22.55 36.73 37.76
N PRO A 121 23.01 37.99 37.57
CA PRO A 121 22.55 38.87 36.48
C PRO A 121 22.66 38.30 35.05
N ASN A 122 23.57 37.36 34.82
CA ASN A 122 23.82 36.77 33.50
C ASN A 122 23.45 35.26 33.39
N GLU A 123 22.68 34.73 34.33
CA GLU A 123 22.30 33.35 34.31
C GLU A 123 21.24 33.08 33.20
N PRO A 124 21.52 32.15 32.23
CA PRO A 124 20.60 31.92 31.12
C PRO A 124 19.27 31.36 31.63
N PHE A 125 18.17 31.87 31.09
CA PHE A 125 16.82 31.39 31.41
C PHE A 125 16.63 29.94 30.99
N PHE A 126 17.18 29.53 29.82
CA PHE A 126 17.09 28.21 29.31
C PHE A 126 18.34 27.37 29.61
N PRO A 127 18.16 26.14 30.14
CA PRO A 127 19.30 25.26 30.40
C PRO A 127 19.98 24.80 29.08
N ALA A 128 21.30 24.59 29.14
CA ALA A 128 22.20 24.35 28.01
C ALA A 128 22.05 22.95 27.33
N ARG A 129 20.97 22.22 27.58
CA ARG A 129 20.78 20.83 27.10
C ARG A 129 20.28 20.69 25.66
N ARG A 130 20.16 21.79 24.88
CA ARG A 130 19.58 21.73 23.53
C ARG A 130 20.41 20.89 22.57
N LYS A 131 21.71 20.82 22.74
CA LYS A 131 22.58 19.97 21.90
C LYS A 131 22.26 18.50 22.07
N PHE A 132 22.16 18.03 23.32
CA PHE A 132 21.77 16.65 23.62
C PHE A 132 20.39 16.29 23.00
N ILE A 133 19.42 17.21 23.12
CA ILE A 133 18.08 17.00 22.50
C ILE A 133 18.19 16.93 20.97
N SER A 134 19.06 17.73 20.34
CA SER A 134 19.31 17.66 18.90
C SER A 134 19.96 16.34 18.49
N GLU A 135 20.88 15.81 19.28
CA GLU A 135 21.51 14.52 19.07
C GLU A 135 20.46 13.38 19.14
N VAL A 136 19.61 13.40 20.17
CA VAL A 136 18.48 12.45 20.29
C VAL A 136 17.51 12.59 19.13
N ALA A 137 17.17 13.81 18.70
CA ALA A 137 16.28 14.06 17.58
C ALA A 137 16.84 13.48 16.27
N ILE A 138 18.16 13.59 16.02
CA ILE A 138 18.82 12.99 14.85
C ILE A 138 18.70 11.46 14.91
N LEU A 139 19.01 10.84 16.05
CA LEU A 139 18.96 9.38 16.19
C LEU A 139 17.54 8.83 16.01
N VAL A 140 16.54 9.48 16.61
CA VAL A 140 15.14 9.08 16.51
C VAL A 140 14.63 9.26 15.07
N ALA A 141 14.96 10.37 14.41
CA ALA A 141 14.55 10.65 13.03
C ALA A 141 15.29 9.78 11.99
N ALA A 142 16.51 9.31 12.30
CA ALA A 142 17.26 8.42 11.42
C ALA A 142 16.55 7.07 11.22
N VAL A 143 15.79 6.60 12.22
CA VAL A 143 15.05 5.31 12.12
C VAL A 143 14.02 5.32 10.99
N PRO A 144 13.01 6.21 10.96
CA PRO A 144 12.08 6.26 9.85
C PRO A 144 12.76 6.66 8.53
N PHE A 145 13.73 7.55 8.53
CA PHE A 145 14.45 7.94 7.33
C PHE A 145 15.11 6.74 6.65
N THR A 146 15.90 5.97 7.39
CA THR A 146 16.55 4.77 6.85
C THR A 146 15.53 3.67 6.50
N GLY A 147 14.45 3.54 7.29
CA GLY A 147 13.36 2.63 7.02
C GLY A 147 12.65 2.93 5.69
N PHE A 148 12.29 4.20 5.44
CA PHE A 148 11.68 4.60 4.17
C PHE A 148 12.63 4.38 2.97
N LEU A 149 13.91 4.72 3.11
CA LEU A 149 14.90 4.42 2.06
C LEU A 149 14.99 2.91 1.80
N TYR A 150 15.08 2.09 2.85
CA TYR A 150 15.04 0.63 2.69
C TYR A 150 13.75 0.18 1.96
N GLY A 151 12.60 0.73 2.35
CA GLY A 151 11.31 0.46 1.73
C GLY A 151 11.30 0.77 0.22
N MET A 152 11.90 1.90 -0.16
CA MET A 152 11.98 2.36 -1.54
C MET A 152 12.94 1.51 -2.41
N PHE A 153 14.08 1.10 -1.87
CA PHE A 153 15.10 0.38 -2.66
C PHE A 153 14.93 -1.15 -2.62
N LYS A 154 14.49 -1.71 -1.49
CA LYS A 154 14.39 -3.16 -1.30
C LYS A 154 13.00 -3.61 -0.88
N GLY A 155 12.38 -2.92 0.07
CA GLY A 155 11.13 -3.36 0.70
C GLY A 155 9.98 -3.56 -0.29
N LYS A 156 9.87 -2.73 -1.32
CA LYS A 156 8.84 -2.84 -2.36
C LYS A 156 8.89 -4.13 -3.20
N TYR A 157 10.00 -4.90 -3.11
CA TYR A 157 10.21 -6.18 -3.77
C TYR A 157 10.57 -7.31 -2.79
N ASP A 158 10.39 -7.10 -1.49
CA ASP A 158 10.63 -8.11 -0.45
C ASP A 158 9.38 -8.96 -0.26
N TYR A 159 9.05 -9.75 -1.30
CA TYR A 159 7.84 -10.58 -1.33
C TYR A 159 7.77 -11.54 -0.16
N LYS A 160 6.63 -11.52 0.54
CA LYS A 160 6.33 -12.44 1.64
C LYS A 160 5.28 -13.45 1.21
N LEU A 161 5.54 -14.70 1.55
CA LEU A 161 4.61 -15.78 1.34
C LEU A 161 3.77 -15.97 2.61
N HIS A 162 2.46 -15.70 2.49
CA HIS A 162 1.50 -15.91 3.56
C HIS A 162 0.73 -17.20 3.29
N LYS A 163 0.87 -18.19 4.19
CA LYS A 163 0.17 -19.47 4.09
C LYS A 163 -0.85 -19.58 5.20
N HIS A 164 -2.11 -19.83 4.82
CA HIS A 164 -3.22 -19.98 5.76
C HIS A 164 -4.00 -21.23 5.45
N THR A 165 -4.42 -21.96 6.50
CA THR A 165 -5.37 -23.06 6.40
C THR A 165 -6.71 -22.54 6.87
N LEU A 166 -7.74 -22.64 6.00
CA LEU A 166 -9.09 -22.20 6.27
C LEU A 166 -9.99 -23.41 6.41
N TYR A 167 -10.79 -23.46 7.47
CA TYR A 167 -11.64 -24.60 7.80
C TYR A 167 -13.10 -24.29 7.50
N PHE A 168 -13.78 -25.25 6.86
CA PHE A 168 -15.19 -25.15 6.50
C PHE A 168 -15.90 -26.49 6.73
N GLU A 169 -17.06 -26.48 7.38
CA GLU A 169 -17.87 -27.69 7.65
C GLU A 169 -18.49 -28.25 6.36
N ASP A 170 -18.92 -27.36 5.48
CA ASP A 170 -19.60 -27.63 4.23
C ASP A 170 -18.69 -27.70 3.00
N LEU A 171 -17.35 -27.80 3.19
CA LEU A 171 -16.42 -28.05 2.09
C LEU A 171 -16.64 -29.46 1.52
N PRO A 172 -16.83 -29.63 0.20
CA PRO A 172 -16.91 -30.95 -0.40
C PRO A 172 -15.61 -31.76 -0.20
N ASP A 173 -15.71 -33.05 0.08
CA ASP A 173 -14.58 -33.90 0.47
C ASP A 173 -13.45 -33.91 -0.57
N ALA A 174 -13.76 -33.84 -1.86
CA ALA A 174 -12.77 -33.79 -2.92
C ALA A 174 -11.89 -32.54 -2.86
N PHE A 175 -12.34 -31.47 -2.20
CA PHE A 175 -11.61 -30.22 -2.03
C PHE A 175 -10.88 -30.11 -0.67
N ASP A 176 -10.92 -31.14 0.17
CA ASP A 176 -10.10 -31.16 1.36
C ASP A 176 -8.61 -31.17 1.00
N GLY A 177 -7.88 -30.15 1.45
CA GLY A 177 -6.50 -29.90 1.06
C GLY A 177 -6.30 -29.12 -0.23
N PHE A 178 -7.38 -28.66 -0.89
CA PHE A 178 -7.27 -27.85 -2.10
C PHE A 178 -6.57 -26.51 -1.84
N THR A 179 -5.64 -26.16 -2.73
CA THR A 179 -4.79 -24.99 -2.54
C THR A 179 -5.09 -23.89 -3.57
N ILE A 180 -5.11 -22.64 -3.11
CA ILE A 180 -5.34 -21.47 -3.93
C ILE A 180 -4.18 -20.50 -3.76
N THR A 181 -3.49 -20.14 -4.84
CA THR A 181 -2.58 -19.00 -4.81
C THR A 181 -3.33 -17.76 -5.24
N GLN A 182 -3.31 -16.72 -4.39
CA GLN A 182 -3.84 -15.39 -4.67
C GLN A 182 -2.70 -14.39 -4.79
N ILE A 183 -2.73 -13.57 -5.84
CA ILE A 183 -2.05 -12.28 -5.92
C ILE A 183 -3.06 -11.18 -6.24
N SER A 184 -2.75 -9.96 -5.89
CA SER A 184 -3.61 -8.79 -6.07
C SER A 184 -2.75 -7.55 -6.31
N ASP A 185 -3.35 -6.50 -6.85
CA ASP A 185 -2.74 -5.16 -6.85
C ASP A 185 -1.32 -5.18 -7.41
N ILE A 186 -1.18 -5.58 -8.65
CA ILE A 186 0.11 -5.68 -9.35
C ILE A 186 0.66 -4.29 -9.64
N HIS A 187 -0.20 -3.36 -10.11
CA HIS A 187 0.19 -2.00 -10.43
C HIS A 187 1.46 -1.94 -11.29
N SER A 188 1.43 -2.64 -12.41
CA SER A 188 2.60 -2.85 -13.27
C SER A 188 3.26 -1.57 -13.76
N GLY A 189 2.51 -0.45 -13.85
CA GLY A 189 3.04 0.87 -14.19
C GLY A 189 4.02 1.45 -13.19
N SER A 190 4.07 0.93 -11.96
CA SER A 190 5.02 1.37 -10.92
C SER A 190 6.32 0.58 -10.90
N PHE A 191 6.42 -0.55 -11.63
CA PHE A 191 7.61 -1.39 -11.60
C PHE A 191 8.80 -0.75 -12.30
N ASP A 192 9.96 -0.85 -11.64
CA ASP A 192 11.25 -0.33 -12.12
C ASP A 192 12.38 -1.38 -12.13
N ASN A 193 12.06 -2.65 -11.76
CA ASN A 193 13.07 -3.72 -11.70
C ASN A 193 12.46 -5.08 -12.08
N ARG A 194 12.65 -5.47 -13.34
CA ARG A 194 12.13 -6.74 -13.90
C ARG A 194 12.63 -7.98 -13.14
N ASP A 195 13.92 -8.03 -12.77
CA ASP A 195 14.48 -9.17 -12.06
C ASP A 195 13.85 -9.35 -10.68
N ALA A 196 13.53 -8.22 -10.03
CA ALA A 196 12.84 -8.25 -8.75
C ALA A 196 11.39 -8.78 -8.91
N VAL A 197 10.67 -8.35 -9.94
CA VAL A 197 9.34 -8.87 -10.27
C VAL A 197 9.40 -10.37 -10.56
N GLN A 198 10.38 -10.83 -11.36
CA GLN A 198 10.55 -12.25 -11.68
C GLN A 198 10.74 -13.10 -10.42
N ARG A 199 11.51 -12.62 -9.42
CA ARG A 199 11.62 -13.35 -8.12
C ARG A 199 10.27 -13.54 -7.44
N GLY A 200 9.38 -12.55 -7.49
CA GLY A 200 8.00 -12.67 -6.97
C GLY A 200 7.19 -13.72 -7.74
N ILE A 201 7.29 -13.69 -9.06
CA ILE A 201 6.63 -14.69 -9.94
C ILE A 201 7.15 -16.10 -9.65
N ASP A 202 8.47 -16.27 -9.53
CA ASP A 202 9.08 -17.57 -9.23
C ASP A 202 8.62 -18.10 -7.85
N LEU A 203 8.50 -17.21 -6.87
CA LEU A 203 8.00 -17.55 -5.54
C LEU A 203 6.53 -18.02 -5.59
N ALA A 204 5.66 -17.31 -6.34
CA ALA A 204 4.26 -17.71 -6.53
C ALA A 204 4.14 -19.04 -7.29
N LYS A 205 4.88 -19.20 -8.38
CA LYS A 205 4.93 -20.41 -9.20
C LYS A 205 5.42 -21.64 -8.44
N ALA A 206 6.38 -21.44 -7.53
CA ALA A 206 6.94 -22.53 -6.70
C ALA A 206 5.90 -23.16 -5.73
N GLN A 207 4.76 -22.48 -5.50
CA GLN A 207 3.73 -23.01 -4.61
C GLN A 207 2.92 -24.15 -5.24
N LYS A 208 2.87 -24.24 -6.57
CA LYS A 208 2.19 -25.32 -7.31
C LYS A 208 0.75 -25.54 -6.86
N SER A 209 0.04 -24.47 -6.57
CA SER A 209 -1.34 -24.52 -6.09
C SER A 209 -2.30 -25.07 -7.14
N ASP A 210 -3.40 -25.64 -6.69
CA ASP A 210 -4.45 -26.21 -7.53
C ASP A 210 -5.16 -25.13 -8.36
N LEU A 211 -5.37 -23.96 -7.80
CA LEU A 211 -6.04 -22.81 -8.43
C LEU A 211 -5.19 -21.56 -8.30
N PHE A 212 -5.19 -20.70 -9.32
CA PHE A 212 -4.61 -19.36 -9.26
C PHE A 212 -5.70 -18.31 -9.42
N VAL A 213 -5.68 -17.29 -8.57
CA VAL A 213 -6.60 -16.15 -8.64
C VAL A 213 -5.87 -14.82 -8.56
N PHE A 214 -6.31 -13.88 -9.38
CA PHE A 214 -5.86 -12.49 -9.37
C PHE A 214 -7.04 -11.56 -9.05
N THR A 215 -6.92 -10.82 -7.95
CA THR A 215 -8.05 -10.07 -7.40
C THR A 215 -8.04 -8.57 -7.75
N GLY A 216 -7.55 -8.21 -8.95
CA GLY A 216 -7.70 -6.88 -9.56
C GLY A 216 -6.52 -5.94 -9.36
N ASP A 217 -6.59 -4.78 -10.01
CA ASP A 217 -5.55 -3.76 -10.14
C ASP A 217 -4.28 -4.27 -10.82
N LEU A 218 -4.43 -4.68 -12.09
CA LEU A 218 -3.32 -5.12 -12.94
C LEU A 218 -2.39 -3.96 -13.30
N VAL A 219 -2.97 -2.80 -13.52
CA VAL A 219 -2.29 -1.57 -13.96
C VAL A 219 -2.55 -0.40 -13.01
N ASN A 220 -1.79 0.69 -13.14
CA ASN A 220 -2.13 1.94 -12.46
C ASN A 220 -3.30 2.66 -13.14
N ASN A 221 -3.34 2.62 -14.49
CA ASN A 221 -4.37 3.28 -15.30
C ASN A 221 -4.49 2.71 -16.72
N ALA A 222 -3.38 2.33 -17.35
CA ALA A 222 -3.33 2.13 -18.77
C ALA A 222 -2.87 0.72 -19.15
N ALA A 223 -3.55 0.13 -20.13
CA ALA A 223 -3.30 -1.24 -20.55
C ALA A 223 -1.85 -1.53 -20.96
N TRP A 224 -1.15 -0.54 -21.54
CA TRP A 224 0.25 -0.73 -21.95
C TRP A 224 1.22 -0.92 -20.77
N GLU A 225 0.84 -0.57 -19.54
CA GLU A 225 1.70 -0.66 -18.36
C GLU A 225 2.10 -2.11 -18.04
N ILE A 226 1.25 -3.09 -18.35
CA ILE A 226 1.55 -4.51 -18.13
C ILE A 226 2.36 -5.14 -19.29
N GLU A 227 2.38 -4.53 -20.47
CA GLU A 227 3.00 -5.13 -21.66
C GLU A 227 4.46 -5.56 -21.44
N PRO A 228 5.31 -4.78 -20.75
CA PRO A 228 6.70 -5.19 -20.46
C PRO A 228 6.82 -6.42 -19.55
N TYR A 229 5.76 -6.87 -18.92
CA TYR A 229 5.76 -7.93 -17.90
C TYR A 229 4.87 -9.13 -18.28
N MET A 230 4.25 -9.11 -19.47
CA MET A 230 3.34 -10.16 -19.94
C MET A 230 3.99 -11.56 -19.91
N ASP A 231 5.24 -11.65 -20.31
CA ASP A 231 6.05 -12.88 -20.33
C ASP A 231 6.25 -13.47 -18.92
N MET A 232 6.29 -12.64 -17.90
CA MET A 232 6.45 -13.06 -16.50
C MET A 232 5.12 -13.55 -15.91
N PHE A 233 4.09 -12.72 -15.94
CA PHE A 233 2.79 -13.06 -15.35
C PHE A 233 2.09 -14.20 -16.06
N SER A 234 2.33 -14.42 -17.37
CA SER A 234 1.82 -15.58 -18.10
C SER A 234 2.40 -16.93 -17.63
N GLN A 235 3.47 -16.92 -16.82
CA GLN A 235 4.05 -18.13 -16.24
C GLN A 235 3.22 -18.70 -15.07
N LEU A 236 2.30 -17.91 -14.49
CA LEU A 236 1.45 -18.34 -13.39
C LEU A 236 0.35 -19.23 -13.90
N LYS A 237 0.47 -20.52 -13.68
CA LYS A 237 -0.43 -21.57 -14.15
C LYS A 237 -0.85 -22.48 -13.00
N ALA A 238 -2.10 -22.94 -13.02
CA ALA A 238 -2.65 -23.87 -12.05
C ALA A 238 -3.54 -24.94 -12.74
N PRO A 239 -3.59 -26.18 -12.22
CA PRO A 239 -4.31 -27.27 -12.87
C PRO A 239 -5.82 -27.02 -13.03
N TYR A 240 -6.45 -26.34 -12.07
CA TYR A 240 -7.88 -26.01 -12.11
C TYR A 240 -8.18 -24.61 -12.68
N GLY A 241 -7.18 -23.98 -13.28
CA GLY A 241 -7.33 -22.73 -14.02
C GLY A 241 -6.75 -21.49 -13.31
N GLN A 242 -6.73 -20.41 -14.08
CA GLN A 242 -6.31 -19.09 -13.67
C GLN A 242 -7.47 -18.12 -13.87
N PHE A 243 -7.93 -17.48 -12.80
CA PHE A 243 -9.08 -16.58 -12.85
C PHE A 243 -8.70 -15.20 -12.34
N SER A 244 -9.36 -14.19 -12.88
CA SER A 244 -9.09 -12.80 -12.51
C SER A 244 -10.38 -11.97 -12.47
N ILE A 245 -10.29 -10.85 -11.78
CA ILE A 245 -11.31 -9.78 -11.81
C ILE A 245 -10.61 -8.45 -12.06
N LEU A 246 -11.39 -7.39 -12.28
CA LEU A 246 -10.90 -6.01 -12.36
C LEU A 246 -10.96 -5.33 -10.98
N GLY A 247 -9.95 -4.52 -10.68
CA GLY A 247 -9.98 -3.54 -9.58
C GLY A 247 -10.34 -2.14 -10.07
N ASN A 248 -10.32 -1.16 -9.18
CA ASN A 248 -10.73 0.21 -9.50
C ASN A 248 -9.74 0.93 -10.45
N HIS A 249 -8.46 0.59 -10.40
CA HIS A 249 -7.44 1.19 -11.28
C HIS A 249 -7.55 0.69 -12.73
N ASP A 250 -8.06 -0.50 -12.93
CA ASP A 250 -8.17 -1.14 -14.25
C ASP A 250 -9.16 -0.40 -15.19
N TYR A 251 -10.02 0.48 -14.66
CA TYR A 251 -10.92 1.30 -15.48
C TYR A 251 -10.29 2.57 -16.04
N GLY A 252 -9.07 2.91 -15.64
CA GLY A 252 -8.36 4.10 -16.12
C GLY A 252 -9.00 5.42 -15.68
N ASP A 253 -9.67 5.45 -14.51
CA ASP A 253 -10.44 6.62 -14.03
C ASP A 253 -9.56 7.73 -13.45
N TYR A 254 -8.26 7.48 -13.23
CA TYR A 254 -7.37 8.40 -12.53
C TYR A 254 -6.47 9.24 -13.43
N ILE A 255 -6.58 9.07 -14.75
CA ILE A 255 -5.86 9.87 -15.75
C ILE A 255 -6.83 10.57 -16.70
N HIS A 256 -6.29 11.53 -17.46
CA HIS A 256 -7.04 12.18 -18.53
C HIS A 256 -6.95 11.36 -19.81
N TRP A 257 -8.06 11.19 -20.49
CA TRP A 257 -8.18 10.60 -21.82
C TRP A 257 -8.63 11.65 -22.80
N ASP A 258 -8.11 11.61 -24.02
CA ASP A 258 -8.49 12.60 -25.05
C ASP A 258 -9.95 12.39 -25.52
N SER A 259 -10.51 11.19 -25.31
CA SER A 259 -11.91 10.86 -25.56
C SER A 259 -12.40 9.65 -24.75
N ASP A 260 -13.73 9.55 -24.58
CA ASP A 260 -14.35 8.35 -23.98
C ASP A 260 -14.09 7.08 -24.83
N ALA A 261 -13.95 7.25 -26.15
CA ALA A 261 -13.60 6.14 -27.05
C ALA A 261 -12.21 5.60 -26.75
N GLU A 262 -11.21 6.45 -26.50
CA GLU A 262 -9.86 6.05 -26.10
C GLU A 262 -9.87 5.31 -24.76
N LYS A 263 -10.57 5.86 -23.78
CA LYS A 263 -10.73 5.20 -22.47
C LYS A 263 -11.38 3.82 -22.59
N LYS A 264 -12.42 3.71 -23.40
CA LYS A 264 -13.09 2.43 -23.66
C LYS A 264 -12.15 1.44 -24.37
N ALA A 265 -11.39 1.89 -25.37
CA ALA A 265 -10.41 1.08 -26.07
C ALA A 265 -9.32 0.57 -25.13
N ASN A 266 -8.85 1.40 -24.19
CA ASN A 266 -7.91 1.00 -23.15
C ASN A 266 -8.46 -0.13 -22.27
N LEU A 267 -9.70 -0.03 -21.82
CA LEU A 267 -10.31 -1.09 -20.99
C LEU A 267 -10.48 -2.39 -21.79
N GLU A 268 -10.89 -2.34 -23.06
CA GLU A 268 -11.00 -3.54 -23.89
C GLU A 268 -9.62 -4.16 -24.14
N LYS A 269 -8.58 -3.35 -24.33
CA LYS A 269 -7.20 -3.82 -24.47
C LYS A 269 -6.72 -4.51 -23.18
N LEU A 270 -7.05 -3.95 -22.03
CA LEU A 270 -6.72 -4.57 -20.73
C LEU A 270 -7.40 -5.93 -20.54
N LYS A 271 -8.68 -6.05 -20.92
CA LYS A 271 -9.40 -7.34 -20.92
C LYS A 271 -8.76 -8.37 -21.85
N GLU A 272 -8.21 -7.91 -22.99
CA GLU A 272 -7.46 -8.76 -23.90
C GLU A 272 -6.15 -9.23 -23.27
N HIS A 273 -5.46 -8.35 -22.51
CA HIS A 273 -4.25 -8.72 -21.77
C HIS A 273 -4.52 -9.84 -20.75
N HIS A 274 -5.63 -9.80 -19.99
CA HIS A 274 -6.01 -10.91 -19.12
C HIS A 274 -6.11 -12.22 -19.87
N ARG A 275 -6.76 -12.22 -21.05
CA ARG A 275 -6.84 -13.42 -21.91
C ARG A 275 -5.48 -13.90 -22.41
N THR A 276 -4.61 -12.97 -22.83
CA THR A 276 -3.27 -13.27 -23.31
C THR A 276 -2.37 -13.82 -22.18
N LEU A 277 -2.53 -13.35 -20.95
CA LEU A 277 -1.90 -13.92 -19.77
C LEU A 277 -2.41 -15.35 -19.45
N GLY A 278 -3.52 -15.74 -20.04
CA GLY A 278 -4.21 -17.01 -19.79
C GLY A 278 -5.10 -16.96 -18.57
N TYR A 279 -5.50 -15.77 -18.13
CA TYR A 279 -6.42 -15.57 -17.01
C TYR A 279 -7.85 -15.44 -17.55
N ARG A 280 -8.77 -16.29 -17.07
CA ARG A 280 -10.20 -16.11 -17.34
C ARG A 280 -10.72 -14.96 -16.48
N LEU A 281 -10.99 -13.85 -17.14
CA LEU A 281 -11.52 -12.64 -16.50
C LEU A 281 -13.02 -12.83 -16.24
N LEU A 282 -13.43 -12.74 -14.97
CA LEU A 282 -14.82 -12.84 -14.53
C LEU A 282 -15.40 -11.43 -14.31
N LEU A 283 -16.48 -11.11 -15.03
CA LEU A 283 -17.15 -9.79 -15.03
C LEU A 283 -18.62 -9.95 -14.65
N ASP A 284 -18.91 -10.10 -13.37
CA ASP A 284 -20.22 -10.44 -12.80
C ASP A 284 -20.73 -11.78 -13.33
N GLU A 285 -19.93 -12.81 -13.20
CA GLU A 285 -20.18 -14.15 -13.65
C GLU A 285 -19.58 -15.20 -12.71
N ASN A 286 -19.95 -16.45 -12.89
CA ASN A 286 -19.44 -17.55 -12.10
C ASN A 286 -18.98 -18.71 -12.98
N VAL A 287 -18.17 -19.58 -12.40
CA VAL A 287 -17.71 -20.83 -13.01
C VAL A 287 -17.74 -21.93 -11.98
N VAL A 288 -17.96 -23.14 -12.45
CA VAL A 288 -17.88 -24.35 -11.64
C VAL A 288 -16.49 -24.95 -11.75
N ILE A 289 -15.86 -25.17 -10.60
CA ILE A 289 -14.62 -25.95 -10.49
C ILE A 289 -15.03 -27.37 -10.08
N GLU A 290 -14.62 -28.35 -10.85
CA GLU A 290 -14.96 -29.75 -10.61
C GLU A 290 -13.71 -30.56 -10.27
N LYS A 291 -13.79 -31.34 -9.19
CA LYS A 291 -12.73 -32.24 -8.74
C LYS A 291 -13.34 -33.50 -8.12
N GLY A 292 -12.92 -34.68 -8.59
CA GLY A 292 -13.40 -35.95 -8.03
C GLY A 292 -14.91 -36.12 -8.09
N GLY A 293 -15.59 -35.58 -9.12
CA GLY A 293 -17.02 -35.60 -9.26
C GLY A 293 -17.79 -34.64 -8.33
N GLN A 294 -17.11 -33.87 -7.50
CA GLN A 294 -17.72 -32.84 -6.67
C GLN A 294 -17.42 -31.44 -7.22
N LYS A 295 -18.23 -30.46 -6.83
CA LYS A 295 -18.23 -29.11 -7.42
C LYS A 295 -18.13 -28.04 -6.36
N MET A 296 -17.42 -26.96 -6.69
CA MET A 296 -17.49 -25.69 -5.98
C MET A 296 -17.69 -24.55 -7.00
N SER A 297 -18.29 -23.46 -6.59
CA SER A 297 -18.54 -22.30 -7.44
C SER A 297 -17.49 -21.20 -7.15
N LEU A 298 -16.81 -20.75 -8.19
CA LEU A 298 -15.96 -19.57 -8.17
C LEU A 298 -16.72 -18.42 -8.85
N ILE A 299 -16.93 -17.33 -8.13
CA ILE A 299 -17.73 -16.18 -8.54
C ILE A 299 -16.79 -14.99 -8.65
N GLY A 300 -16.91 -14.17 -9.69
CA GLY A 300 -16.15 -12.94 -9.85
C GLY A 300 -17.06 -11.76 -10.15
N VAL A 301 -16.86 -10.68 -9.42
CA VAL A 301 -17.55 -9.41 -9.67
C VAL A 301 -16.60 -8.36 -10.19
N GLN A 302 -17.13 -7.44 -11.00
CA GLN A 302 -16.43 -6.20 -11.32
C GLN A 302 -16.21 -5.38 -10.05
N ASN A 303 -15.37 -4.33 -10.13
CA ASN A 303 -15.10 -3.53 -8.94
C ASN A 303 -16.38 -2.96 -8.32
N TRP A 304 -16.52 -3.17 -7.03
CA TRP A 304 -17.48 -2.50 -6.17
C TRP A 304 -16.76 -2.04 -4.90
N GLY A 305 -16.71 -0.75 -4.66
CA GLY A 305 -16.02 -0.20 -3.49
C GLY A 305 -16.68 1.08 -2.97
N ARG A 306 -16.70 1.26 -1.66
CA ARG A 306 -17.19 2.48 -1.03
C ARG A 306 -16.27 3.66 -1.42
N GLY A 307 -16.84 4.62 -2.16
CA GLY A 307 -16.07 5.78 -2.64
C GLY A 307 -15.31 5.56 -3.95
N PHE A 308 -15.42 4.38 -4.54
CA PHE A 308 -14.84 4.00 -5.83
C PHE A 308 -15.91 3.61 -6.84
N VAL A 309 -15.48 3.20 -8.04
CA VAL A 309 -16.39 2.72 -9.08
C VAL A 309 -17.18 1.51 -8.59
N GLN A 310 -18.50 1.55 -8.71
CA GLN A 310 -19.42 0.50 -8.28
C GLN A 310 -20.10 -0.13 -9.51
N LYS A 311 -19.36 -0.93 -10.28
CA LYS A 311 -19.89 -1.67 -11.45
C LYS A 311 -20.27 -3.08 -11.11
N GLY A 312 -19.70 -3.66 -10.05
CA GLY A 312 -19.95 -5.03 -9.63
C GLY A 312 -21.41 -5.29 -9.27
N ASP A 313 -21.98 -6.32 -9.86
CA ASP A 313 -23.36 -6.81 -9.67
C ASP A 313 -23.31 -8.25 -9.13
N LEU A 314 -23.45 -8.37 -7.80
CA LEU A 314 -23.38 -9.66 -7.10
C LEU A 314 -24.56 -10.57 -7.48
N ASP A 315 -25.77 -10.01 -7.66
CA ASP A 315 -26.96 -10.80 -8.00
C ASP A 315 -26.82 -11.41 -9.40
N LYS A 316 -26.25 -10.62 -10.33
CA LYS A 316 -25.92 -11.12 -11.67
C LYS A 316 -24.84 -12.21 -11.60
N ALA A 317 -23.78 -11.99 -10.83
CA ALA A 317 -22.68 -12.94 -10.67
C ALA A 317 -23.15 -14.28 -10.03
N MET A 318 -24.13 -14.21 -9.14
CA MET A 318 -24.72 -15.37 -8.46
C MET A 318 -25.77 -16.12 -9.29
N LYS A 319 -26.19 -15.58 -10.43
CA LYS A 319 -27.23 -16.20 -11.26
C LYS A 319 -26.81 -17.60 -11.73
N GLY A 320 -27.62 -18.58 -11.38
CA GLY A 320 -27.42 -20.00 -11.78
C GLY A 320 -26.42 -20.74 -10.88
N VAL A 321 -25.89 -20.11 -9.83
CA VAL A 321 -25.09 -20.78 -8.80
C VAL A 321 -26.01 -21.67 -7.96
N ASP A 322 -25.60 -22.93 -7.77
CA ASP A 322 -26.33 -23.85 -6.91
C ASP A 322 -26.29 -23.32 -5.44
N LYS A 323 -27.48 -23.29 -4.82
CA LYS A 323 -27.65 -22.76 -3.44
C LYS A 323 -26.81 -23.51 -2.42
N ASP A 324 -26.66 -24.82 -2.61
CA ASP A 324 -25.93 -25.71 -1.69
C ASP A 324 -24.43 -25.85 -2.07
N ALA A 325 -23.99 -25.25 -3.18
CA ALA A 325 -22.60 -25.30 -3.56
C ALA A 325 -21.69 -24.53 -2.58
N PHE A 326 -20.49 -25.03 -2.38
CA PHE A 326 -19.42 -24.25 -1.74
C PHE A 326 -19.02 -23.09 -2.66
N LYS A 327 -19.03 -21.85 -2.15
CA LYS A 327 -18.89 -20.62 -2.93
C LYS A 327 -17.68 -19.82 -2.52
N ILE A 328 -16.82 -19.49 -3.52
CA ILE A 328 -15.70 -18.55 -3.35
C ILE A 328 -15.99 -17.34 -4.24
N LEU A 329 -15.90 -16.14 -3.65
CA LEU A 329 -16.09 -14.87 -4.36
C LEU A 329 -14.75 -14.15 -4.52
N LEU A 330 -14.44 -13.71 -5.73
CA LEU A 330 -13.40 -12.72 -6.02
C LEU A 330 -14.05 -11.35 -6.06
N SER A 331 -13.63 -10.45 -5.19
CA SER A 331 -14.11 -9.06 -5.11
C SER A 331 -12.97 -8.16 -4.66
N HIS A 332 -12.59 -7.20 -5.50
CA HIS A 332 -11.37 -6.41 -5.28
C HIS A 332 -11.36 -5.63 -3.97
N ASP A 333 -12.36 -4.75 -3.75
CA ASP A 333 -12.43 -3.88 -2.57
C ASP A 333 -13.13 -4.59 -1.40
N PRO A 334 -12.50 -4.70 -0.22
CA PRO A 334 -13.08 -5.38 0.95
C PRO A 334 -14.35 -4.70 1.48
N THR A 335 -14.60 -3.42 1.16
CA THR A 335 -15.86 -2.75 1.56
C THR A 335 -17.09 -3.37 0.91
N HIS A 336 -16.94 -4.06 -0.22
CA HIS A 336 -18.04 -4.85 -0.79
C HIS A 336 -18.47 -6.00 0.14
N TRP A 337 -17.49 -6.66 0.77
CA TRP A 337 -17.79 -7.67 1.78
C TRP A 337 -18.44 -7.04 3.02
N GLU A 338 -17.89 -5.93 3.51
CA GLU A 338 -18.42 -5.23 4.69
C GLU A 338 -19.87 -4.78 4.52
N GLU A 339 -20.23 -4.27 3.33
CA GLU A 339 -21.55 -3.64 3.11
C GLU A 339 -22.59 -4.57 2.50
N LYS A 340 -22.17 -5.57 1.70
CA LYS A 340 -23.09 -6.43 0.97
C LYS A 340 -22.88 -7.91 1.19
N VAL A 341 -21.68 -8.44 0.94
CA VAL A 341 -21.45 -9.88 0.81
C VAL A 341 -21.71 -10.63 2.10
N ARG A 342 -21.29 -10.09 3.25
CA ARG A 342 -21.51 -10.73 4.56
C ARG A 342 -22.98 -10.80 4.99
N TYR A 343 -23.84 -10.01 4.36
CA TYR A 343 -25.29 -10.00 4.60
C TYR A 343 -26.09 -10.61 3.43
N TYR A 344 -25.42 -11.10 2.39
CA TYR A 344 -26.09 -11.67 1.23
C TYR A 344 -26.95 -12.88 1.66
N PRO A 345 -28.18 -13.06 1.13
CA PRO A 345 -29.08 -14.13 1.59
C PRO A 345 -28.46 -15.53 1.51
N GLU A 346 -27.79 -15.82 0.38
CA GLU A 346 -27.09 -17.08 0.21
C GLU A 346 -25.68 -17.02 0.81
N LYS A 347 -25.23 -18.12 1.45
CA LYS A 347 -23.89 -18.19 2.05
C LYS A 347 -22.83 -18.15 0.97
N ILE A 348 -21.93 -17.16 1.03
CA ILE A 348 -20.67 -17.12 0.32
C ILE A 348 -19.60 -17.45 1.36
N HIS A 349 -18.92 -18.59 1.19
CA HIS A 349 -18.05 -19.18 2.21
C HIS A 349 -16.75 -18.42 2.39
N LEU A 350 -16.14 -18.02 1.26
CA LEU A 350 -14.87 -17.31 1.24
C LEU A 350 -14.92 -16.16 0.23
N THR A 351 -14.50 -14.97 0.65
CA THR A 351 -14.27 -13.82 -0.24
C THR A 351 -12.79 -13.52 -0.29
N LEU A 352 -12.24 -13.28 -1.48
CA LEU A 352 -10.85 -12.92 -1.71
C LEU A 352 -10.77 -11.50 -2.27
N SER A 353 -10.08 -10.62 -1.54
CA SER A 353 -9.96 -9.19 -1.85
C SER A 353 -8.51 -8.73 -1.84
N GLY A 354 -8.26 -7.49 -2.30
CA GLY A 354 -7.00 -6.76 -2.26
C GLY A 354 -7.20 -5.30 -1.90
N HIS A 355 -6.84 -4.38 -2.79
CA HIS A 355 -7.16 -2.95 -2.81
C HIS A 355 -6.41 -2.07 -1.79
N THR A 356 -6.30 -2.48 -0.55
CA THR A 356 -5.86 -1.60 0.54
C THR A 356 -4.36 -1.38 0.59
N HIS A 357 -3.58 -2.27 0.02
CA HIS A 357 -2.11 -2.37 0.14
C HIS A 357 -1.58 -2.34 1.59
N GLY A 358 -2.47 -2.34 2.59
CA GLY A 358 -2.12 -1.96 3.95
C GLY A 358 -1.46 -0.58 4.01
N ALA A 359 -1.87 0.35 3.12
CA ALA A 359 -1.23 1.65 2.85
C ALA A 359 0.27 1.57 2.56
N GLN A 360 0.84 0.40 2.25
CA GLN A 360 2.28 0.17 2.02
C GLN A 360 3.18 0.57 3.20
N PHE A 361 2.60 0.97 4.32
CA PHE A 361 3.27 1.47 5.51
C PHE A 361 2.61 0.98 6.77
N GLY A 362 3.41 0.48 7.71
CA GLY A 362 2.87 0.02 8.98
C GLY A 362 3.87 -0.80 9.80
N VAL A 363 3.34 -1.50 10.77
CA VAL A 363 4.08 -2.47 11.60
C VAL A 363 3.27 -3.75 11.65
N GLU A 364 3.88 -4.87 11.28
CA GLU A 364 3.27 -6.18 11.38
C GLU A 364 4.25 -7.16 12.02
N THR A 365 3.94 -7.52 13.27
CA THR A 365 4.69 -8.49 14.07
C THR A 365 3.71 -9.48 14.70
N ALA A 366 4.20 -10.51 15.36
CA ALA A 366 3.36 -11.52 16.03
C ALA A 366 2.35 -10.94 17.05
N GLY A 367 2.63 -9.77 17.64
CA GLY A 367 1.77 -9.16 18.66
C GLY A 367 1.18 -7.79 18.29
N LEU A 368 1.59 -7.20 17.18
CA LEU A 368 1.16 -5.87 16.76
C LEU A 368 0.95 -5.82 15.25
N ARG A 369 -0.28 -5.52 14.83
CA ARG A 369 -0.62 -5.23 13.44
C ARG A 369 -1.26 -3.85 13.36
N TRP A 370 -0.54 -2.90 12.77
CA TRP A 370 -0.98 -1.53 12.63
C TRP A 370 -0.56 -0.93 11.29
N SER A 371 -1.47 -0.25 10.66
CA SER A 371 -1.26 0.60 9.48
C SER A 371 -2.21 1.79 9.58
N PRO A 372 -1.89 2.97 9.04
CA PRO A 372 -2.83 4.09 9.00
C PRO A 372 -4.12 3.76 8.23
N VAL A 373 -4.09 2.80 7.30
CA VAL A 373 -5.26 2.37 6.53
C VAL A 373 -6.38 1.79 7.39
N LYS A 374 -6.08 1.29 8.60
CA LYS A 374 -7.08 0.75 9.55
C LYS A 374 -8.14 1.78 9.98
N TYR A 375 -7.85 3.07 9.81
CA TYR A 375 -8.82 4.14 10.12
C TYR A 375 -9.80 4.40 8.97
N VAL A 376 -9.57 3.78 7.80
CA VAL A 376 -10.43 3.87 6.61
C VAL A 376 -11.10 2.53 6.32
N TYR A 377 -10.34 1.43 6.44
CA TYR A 377 -10.79 0.06 6.20
C TYR A 377 -10.67 -0.74 7.50
N LEU A 378 -11.78 -1.27 7.99
CA LEU A 378 -11.79 -2.14 9.17
C LEU A 378 -11.02 -3.43 8.89
N ASP A 379 -11.32 -4.04 7.75
CA ASP A 379 -10.76 -5.29 7.27
C ASP A 379 -9.72 -5.00 6.19
N TRP A 380 -8.53 -4.52 6.60
CA TRP A 380 -7.53 -4.01 5.66
C TRP A 380 -6.48 -5.04 5.23
N ALA A 381 -6.31 -6.16 5.90
CA ALA A 381 -5.36 -7.21 5.51
C ALA A 381 -5.56 -8.52 6.28
N GLY A 382 -5.24 -9.64 5.62
CA GLY A 382 -5.26 -10.97 6.20
C GLY A 382 -6.67 -11.56 6.34
N TRP A 383 -6.79 -12.56 7.20
CA TRP A 383 -8.02 -13.33 7.39
C TRP A 383 -8.96 -12.71 8.43
N MET A 384 -10.24 -12.77 8.15
CA MET A 384 -11.35 -12.37 9.02
C MET A 384 -12.53 -13.32 8.85
N GLU A 385 -13.33 -13.46 9.90
CA GLU A 385 -14.56 -14.24 9.88
C GLU A 385 -15.69 -13.51 10.58
N GLN A 386 -16.86 -13.51 9.96
CA GLN A 386 -18.07 -12.97 10.55
C GLN A 386 -19.30 -13.66 9.94
N TYR A 387 -20.27 -14.00 10.79
CA TYR A 387 -21.51 -14.69 10.39
C TYR A 387 -21.26 -16.03 9.64
N GLY A 388 -20.20 -16.76 10.02
CA GLY A 388 -19.81 -18.02 9.37
C GLY A 388 -19.32 -17.85 7.93
N ARG A 389 -18.88 -16.64 7.55
CA ARG A 389 -18.31 -16.28 6.25
C ARG A 389 -16.93 -15.73 6.45
N GLN A 390 -16.03 -16.11 5.58
CA GLN A 390 -14.61 -15.73 5.67
C GLN A 390 -14.24 -14.72 4.59
N LEU A 391 -13.39 -13.78 4.95
CA LEU A 391 -12.75 -12.83 4.05
C LEU A 391 -11.24 -12.96 4.18
N TYR A 392 -10.53 -12.92 3.07
CA TYR A 392 -9.09 -12.72 3.05
C TYR A 392 -8.74 -11.50 2.20
N VAL A 393 -8.01 -10.54 2.80
CA VAL A 393 -7.54 -9.32 2.11
C VAL A 393 -6.04 -9.42 1.91
N ASN A 394 -5.62 -9.54 0.65
CA ASN A 394 -4.22 -9.55 0.23
C ASN A 394 -3.62 -8.14 0.26
N ARG A 395 -2.36 -7.99 0.69
CA ARG A 395 -1.67 -6.69 0.81
C ARG A 395 -1.11 -6.15 -0.51
N GLY A 396 -1.35 -6.87 -1.62
CA GLY A 396 -0.88 -6.52 -2.95
C GLY A 396 0.53 -7.00 -3.26
N PHE A 397 0.74 -7.33 -4.52
CA PHE A 397 2.01 -7.76 -5.10
C PHE A 397 2.92 -6.59 -5.44
N GLY A 398 2.35 -5.51 -6.00
CA GLY A 398 3.05 -4.31 -6.41
C GLY A 398 2.98 -3.17 -5.38
N PHE A 399 3.08 -1.97 -5.87
CA PHE A 399 3.00 -0.74 -5.10
C PHE A 399 2.47 0.39 -5.98
N LEU A 400 1.95 1.46 -5.35
CA LEU A 400 1.34 2.59 -6.05
C LEU A 400 1.62 3.90 -5.33
N ALA A 401 1.84 4.98 -6.06
CA ALA A 401 2.07 6.35 -5.59
C ALA A 401 3.34 6.52 -4.75
N PHE A 402 3.43 5.93 -3.57
CA PHE A 402 4.68 5.80 -2.82
C PHE A 402 5.49 4.62 -3.38
N SER A 403 6.63 4.92 -4.03
CA SER A 403 7.50 3.89 -4.63
C SER A 403 8.29 3.14 -3.54
N GLY A 404 7.58 2.51 -2.61
CA GLY A 404 8.17 1.79 -1.49
C GLY A 404 7.15 1.04 -0.65
N ARG A 405 7.66 0.12 0.19
CA ARG A 405 6.89 -0.55 1.23
C ARG A 405 7.70 -0.61 2.51
N LEU A 406 7.09 -0.24 3.64
CA LEU A 406 7.76 -0.24 4.94
C LEU A 406 6.89 -0.91 5.99
N GLY A 407 7.31 -2.11 6.43
CA GLY A 407 6.64 -2.91 7.46
C GLY A 407 5.39 -3.65 6.99
N ILE A 408 4.82 -3.27 5.84
CA ILE A 408 3.76 -3.99 5.12
C ILE A 408 4.33 -4.41 3.77
N TRP A 409 4.83 -5.62 3.70
CA TRP A 409 5.58 -6.13 2.54
C TRP A 409 4.65 -6.60 1.42
N PRO A 410 5.15 -6.71 0.16
CA PRO A 410 4.38 -7.31 -0.93
C PRO A 410 4.04 -8.76 -0.60
N GLU A 411 2.82 -9.16 -0.96
CA GLU A 411 2.24 -10.43 -0.52
C GLU A 411 1.93 -11.37 -1.68
N ILE A 412 2.29 -12.64 -1.48
CA ILE A 412 1.77 -13.78 -2.21
C ILE A 412 1.06 -14.66 -1.19
N THR A 413 -0.23 -14.91 -1.39
CA THR A 413 -1.04 -15.72 -0.47
C THR A 413 -1.23 -17.13 -0.98
N VAL A 414 -1.12 -18.10 -0.11
CA VAL A 414 -1.54 -19.49 -0.36
C VAL A 414 -2.56 -19.91 0.68
N LEU A 415 -3.77 -20.18 0.23
CA LEU A 415 -4.85 -20.68 1.06
C LEU A 415 -5.02 -22.17 0.85
N THR A 416 -5.04 -22.92 1.94
CA THR A 416 -5.38 -24.36 1.92
C THR A 416 -6.78 -24.51 2.51
N LEU A 417 -7.70 -25.01 1.72
CA LEU A 417 -9.06 -25.31 2.18
C LEU A 417 -9.07 -26.65 2.91
N LYS A 418 -9.67 -26.68 4.09
CA LYS A 418 -9.79 -27.90 4.89
C LYS A 418 -11.22 -28.10 5.36
N LYS A 419 -11.68 -29.35 5.29
CA LYS A 419 -12.95 -29.72 5.91
C LYS A 419 -12.79 -29.77 7.42
N SER A 420 -13.63 -29.04 8.15
CA SER A 420 -13.71 -29.18 9.59
C SER A 420 -14.20 -30.58 9.96
N LYS A 421 -13.51 -31.24 10.86
CA LYS A 421 -14.09 -32.43 11.53
C LYS A 421 -15.05 -31.90 12.60
N VAL A 422 -16.33 -32.25 12.46
CA VAL A 422 -17.34 -32.04 13.49
C VAL A 422 -16.97 -32.84 14.74
#